data_382cf51c74e80b4a79e07cca0848172d
#
_entry.id   382cf51c74e80b4a79e07cca0848172d
#
_cell.length_a   1.000
_cell.length_b   1.000
_cell.length_c   1.000
_cell.angle_alpha   90.00
_cell.angle_beta   90.00
_cell.angle_gamma   90.00
#
_symmetry.space_group_name_H-M   'P 1'
#
loop_
_entity.id
_entity.type
_entity.pdbx_description
1 polymer ?
#
loop_
_entity_poly.entity_id
_entity_poly.type
_entity_poly.pdbx_seq_one_letter_code
_entity_poly.pdbx_strand_id
1 'polypeptide(L)'
;EATAKAGIDVAFTTNAVVLNDQFIERSLPLASWIKVSINAGTAPTYARIHRTRERDFLRVTSNLKRAVAARERHGWKCTIGAQALLLPENAHEMEALARLCRDEIGLDYLVIKPYSQHLFSDTRIYQDIDYTNYLGLEEALRPLNTADFNVVFRMNTIKKHIQASGRYGKCNATPMFWAYVMANGDVYGCSAYLLDQRFCYGNIGEQTFPTIWEGPERKAGFHFVRKQLSIDECRKNCRMDEVNRYLYDLKEGLVDHVNFI
;
A
#
# COMPACT_ATOMS: atom_id res chain seq x y z
N GLU A 1 10.53 17.49 7.17
CA GLU A 1 11.12 18.09 8.38
C GLU A 1 10.03 18.68 9.30
N ALA A 2 9.15 19.56 8.80
CA ALA A 2 8.10 20.20 9.61
C ALA A 2 7.19 19.14 10.30
N THR A 3 6.77 18.13 9.59
CA THR A 3 5.95 17.01 10.09
C THR A 3 6.64 16.26 11.24
N ALA A 4 7.91 15.89 11.05
CA ALA A 4 8.69 15.23 12.10
C ALA A 4 8.92 16.13 13.32
N LYS A 5 9.16 17.46 13.12
CA LYS A 5 9.26 18.44 14.22
C LYS A 5 7.96 18.56 15.01
N ALA A 6 6.82 18.31 14.36
CA ALA A 6 5.51 18.28 15.03
C ALA A 6 5.23 16.96 15.78
N GLY A 7 6.19 16.04 15.86
CA GLY A 7 6.04 14.76 16.54
C GLY A 7 5.21 13.72 15.76
N ILE A 8 5.06 13.91 14.45
CA ILE A 8 4.29 13.00 13.57
C ILE A 8 5.28 12.10 12.83
N ASP A 9 5.07 10.79 12.90
CA ASP A 9 5.86 9.81 12.16
C ASP A 9 5.74 10.02 10.65
N VAL A 10 6.89 10.00 9.97
CA VAL A 10 6.97 10.20 8.51
C VAL A 10 7.39 8.92 7.84
N ALA A 11 6.71 8.59 6.75
CA ALA A 11 7.07 7.45 5.91
C ALA A 11 6.87 7.78 4.42
N PHE A 12 7.62 7.11 3.55
CA PHE A 12 7.56 7.36 2.12
C PHE A 12 7.23 6.10 1.34
N THR A 13 6.42 6.25 0.30
CA THR A 13 6.30 5.28 -0.78
C THR A 13 6.71 5.95 -2.07
N THR A 14 7.65 5.39 -2.80
CA THR A 14 8.26 6.00 -3.98
C THR A 14 8.62 4.96 -5.04
N ASN A 15 8.89 5.39 -6.28
CA ASN A 15 9.56 4.57 -7.29
C ASN A 15 11.10 4.64 -7.22
N ALA A 16 11.64 5.49 -6.36
CA ALA A 16 13.07 5.72 -6.11
C ALA A 16 13.92 6.15 -7.31
N VAL A 17 13.33 6.47 -8.47
CA VAL A 17 14.08 6.90 -9.67
C VAL A 17 14.86 8.20 -9.42
N VAL A 18 14.26 9.12 -8.66
CA VAL A 18 14.84 10.42 -8.31
C VAL A 18 15.29 10.52 -6.84
N LEU A 19 15.48 9.39 -6.17
CA LEU A 19 15.99 9.34 -4.80
C LEU A 19 17.48 9.73 -4.83
N ASN A 20 17.76 10.99 -4.57
CA ASN A 20 19.09 11.59 -4.62
C ASN A 20 19.73 11.72 -3.21
N ASP A 21 21.01 12.13 -3.16
CA ASP A 21 21.75 12.26 -1.90
C ASP A 21 21.11 13.31 -0.97
N GLN A 22 20.59 14.41 -1.51
CA GLN A 22 19.89 15.40 -0.71
C GLN A 22 18.67 14.82 0.00
N PHE A 23 17.87 14.00 -0.69
CA PHE A 23 16.75 13.30 -0.07
C PHE A 23 17.23 12.29 0.98
N ILE A 24 18.27 11.51 0.66
CA ILE A 24 18.85 10.52 1.56
C ILE A 24 19.28 11.19 2.87
N GLU A 25 20.12 12.21 2.80
CA GLU A 25 20.69 12.87 3.98
C GLU A 25 19.65 13.64 4.82
N ARG A 26 18.63 14.20 4.18
CA ARG A 26 17.61 15.02 4.89
C ARG A 26 16.39 14.26 5.36
N SER A 27 16.03 13.17 4.68
CA SER A 27 14.74 12.51 4.91
C SER A 27 14.87 11.16 5.62
N LEU A 28 15.93 10.37 5.37
CA LEU A 28 16.11 9.09 6.05
C LEU A 28 16.21 9.21 7.58
N PRO A 29 16.95 10.19 8.14
CA PRO A 29 17.02 10.35 9.61
C PRO A 29 15.68 10.61 10.27
N LEU A 30 14.71 11.13 9.52
CA LEU A 30 13.39 11.55 10.00
C LEU A 30 12.28 10.56 9.63
N ALA A 31 12.57 9.59 8.76
CA ALA A 31 11.58 8.64 8.28
C ALA A 31 11.57 7.37 9.13
N SER A 32 10.39 6.91 9.51
CA SER A 32 10.21 5.60 10.14
C SER A 32 10.48 4.47 9.14
N TRP A 33 10.01 4.64 7.89
CA TRP A 33 10.29 3.69 6.81
C TRP A 33 10.17 4.32 5.41
N ILE A 34 10.86 3.69 4.46
CA ILE A 34 10.72 3.96 3.03
C ILE A 34 10.39 2.66 2.31
N LYS A 35 9.36 2.68 1.46
CA LYS A 35 8.95 1.55 0.66
C LYS A 35 9.02 1.89 -0.83
N VAL A 36 9.76 1.08 -1.58
CA VAL A 36 9.99 1.30 -3.01
C VAL A 36 9.19 0.32 -3.85
N SER A 37 8.44 0.82 -4.84
CA SER A 37 7.74 -0.02 -5.80
C SER A 37 8.71 -0.44 -6.90
N ILE A 38 9.09 -1.73 -6.94
CA ILE A 38 10.09 -2.22 -7.90
C ILE A 38 9.53 -3.22 -8.93
N ASN A 39 8.52 -4.00 -8.60
CA ASN A 39 7.73 -4.89 -9.49
C ASN A 39 8.50 -5.85 -10.43
N ALA A 40 9.82 -5.95 -10.37
CA ALA A 40 10.59 -6.82 -11.27
C ALA A 40 11.96 -7.17 -10.70
N GLY A 41 12.47 -8.35 -11.01
CA GLY A 41 13.83 -8.80 -10.68
C GLY A 41 14.85 -8.47 -11.76
N THR A 42 14.42 -8.07 -12.97
CA THR A 42 15.27 -7.77 -14.12
C THR A 42 14.92 -6.44 -14.76
N ALA A 43 15.91 -5.83 -15.43
CA ALA A 43 15.75 -4.54 -16.10
C ALA A 43 14.72 -4.57 -17.26
N PRO A 44 14.68 -5.61 -18.13
CA PRO A 44 13.68 -5.69 -19.19
C PRO A 44 12.25 -5.79 -18.66
N THR A 45 12.01 -6.62 -17.65
CA THR A 45 10.68 -6.76 -17.03
C THR A 45 10.28 -5.50 -16.29
N TYR A 46 11.21 -4.85 -15.58
CA TYR A 46 10.98 -3.55 -14.96
C TYR A 46 10.52 -2.51 -16.00
N ALA A 47 11.27 -2.36 -17.10
CA ALA A 47 10.95 -1.39 -18.16
C ALA A 47 9.56 -1.63 -18.75
N ARG A 48 9.20 -2.89 -18.99
CA ARG A 48 7.87 -3.29 -19.50
C ARG A 48 6.74 -2.96 -18.53
N ILE A 49 6.85 -3.35 -17.26
CA ILE A 49 5.80 -3.16 -16.25
C ILE A 49 5.64 -1.67 -15.90
N HIS A 50 6.74 -0.97 -15.69
CA HIS A 50 6.73 0.45 -15.34
C HIS A 50 6.59 1.39 -16.54
N ARG A 51 6.56 0.86 -17.77
CA ARG A 51 6.49 1.61 -19.03
C ARG A 51 7.57 2.68 -19.11
N THR A 52 8.82 2.27 -18.82
CA THR A 52 10.00 3.12 -18.74
C THR A 52 11.20 2.47 -19.44
N ARG A 53 12.40 2.89 -19.13
CA ARG A 53 13.65 2.38 -19.74
C ARG A 53 14.38 1.44 -18.77
N GLU A 54 15.09 0.46 -19.30
CA GLU A 54 15.89 -0.48 -18.50
C GLU A 54 16.90 0.21 -17.58
N ARG A 55 17.47 1.33 -18.02
CA ARG A 55 18.38 2.15 -17.21
C ARG A 55 17.74 2.67 -15.91
N ASP A 56 16.42 2.79 -15.85
CA ASP A 56 15.74 3.25 -14.65
C ASP A 56 15.74 2.17 -13.57
N PHE A 57 15.72 0.89 -13.93
CA PHE A 57 15.94 -0.22 -12.99
C PHE A 57 17.34 -0.13 -12.35
N LEU A 58 18.37 0.08 -13.16
CA LEU A 58 19.76 0.24 -12.67
C LEU A 58 19.88 1.48 -11.78
N ARG A 59 19.20 2.55 -12.12
CA ARG A 59 19.16 3.77 -11.30
C ARG A 59 18.48 3.53 -9.95
N VAL A 60 17.32 2.87 -9.93
CA VAL A 60 16.59 2.54 -8.70
C VAL A 60 17.43 1.65 -7.79
N THR A 61 18.01 0.58 -8.30
CA THR A 61 18.86 -0.32 -7.52
C THR A 61 20.09 0.39 -6.98
N SER A 62 20.75 1.23 -7.78
CA SER A 62 21.89 2.05 -7.34
C SER A 62 21.48 3.07 -6.25
N ASN A 63 20.34 3.74 -6.42
CA ASN A 63 19.84 4.70 -5.44
C ASN A 63 19.53 4.01 -4.10
N LEU A 64 18.96 2.81 -4.14
CA LEU A 64 18.65 2.03 -2.95
C LEU A 64 19.94 1.56 -2.25
N LYS A 65 20.95 1.08 -2.99
CA LYS A 65 22.27 0.73 -2.42
C LYS A 65 22.88 1.93 -1.68
N ARG A 66 22.81 3.13 -2.26
CA ARG A 66 23.32 4.36 -1.60
C ARG A 66 22.52 4.71 -0.34
N ALA A 67 21.18 4.56 -0.39
CA ALA A 67 20.32 4.83 0.76
C ALA A 67 20.62 3.88 1.93
N VAL A 68 20.78 2.57 1.65
CA VAL A 68 21.16 1.56 2.65
C VAL A 68 22.54 1.88 3.22
N ALA A 69 23.54 2.12 2.38
CA ALA A 69 24.90 2.44 2.81
C ALA A 69 24.97 3.72 3.68
N ALA A 70 24.18 4.75 3.34
CA ALA A 70 24.08 5.95 4.16
C ALA A 70 23.43 5.66 5.52
N ARG A 71 22.29 4.92 5.54
CA ARG A 71 21.62 4.50 6.76
C ARG A 71 22.58 3.77 7.71
N GLU A 72 23.33 2.79 7.20
CA GLU A 72 24.30 2.01 7.98
C GLU A 72 25.45 2.86 8.51
N ARG A 73 26.02 3.70 7.65
CA ARG A 73 27.14 4.61 8.02
C ARG A 73 26.76 5.52 9.19
N HIS A 74 25.53 6.03 9.19
CA HIS A 74 25.06 7.00 10.17
C HIS A 74 24.26 6.37 11.33
N GLY A 75 23.98 5.07 11.29
CA GLY A 75 23.18 4.38 12.31
C GLY A 75 21.71 4.84 12.37
N TRP A 76 21.14 5.28 11.24
CA TRP A 76 19.75 5.73 11.20
C TRP A 76 18.78 4.54 11.31
N LYS A 77 17.65 4.76 12.01
CA LYS A 77 16.67 3.69 12.30
C LYS A 77 15.61 3.50 11.20
N CYS A 78 15.73 4.17 10.07
CA CYS A 78 14.77 4.07 8.98
C CYS A 78 14.74 2.66 8.39
N THR A 79 13.59 2.03 8.35
CA THR A 79 13.38 0.76 7.65
C THR A 79 13.26 1.01 6.14
N ILE A 80 14.06 0.32 5.32
CA ILE A 80 14.07 0.48 3.86
C ILE A 80 13.64 -0.84 3.21
N GLY A 81 12.51 -0.86 2.52
CA GLY A 81 12.00 -2.06 1.89
C GLY A 81 11.44 -1.86 0.50
N ALA A 82 11.15 -2.96 -0.16
CA ALA A 82 10.54 -2.99 -1.48
C ALA A 82 9.13 -3.57 -1.46
N GLN A 83 8.35 -3.22 -2.48
CA GLN A 83 7.05 -3.82 -2.75
C GLN A 83 6.95 -4.20 -4.22
N ALA A 84 6.46 -5.41 -4.48
CA ALA A 84 6.10 -5.86 -5.81
C ALA A 84 4.60 -6.19 -5.88
N LEU A 85 3.97 -5.82 -6.99
CA LEU A 85 2.70 -6.38 -7.41
C LEU A 85 2.98 -7.71 -8.11
N LEU A 86 2.30 -8.76 -7.72
CA LEU A 86 2.39 -10.06 -8.38
C LEU A 86 1.54 -10.02 -9.65
N LEU A 87 2.22 -10.11 -10.78
CA LEU A 87 1.65 -10.04 -12.13
C LEU A 87 2.11 -11.28 -12.93
N PRO A 88 1.38 -11.70 -13.97
CA PRO A 88 1.82 -12.80 -14.82
C PRO A 88 3.22 -12.58 -15.41
N GLU A 89 3.55 -11.33 -15.75
CA GLU A 89 4.84 -10.97 -16.38
C GLU A 89 6.04 -11.05 -15.46
N ASN A 90 5.84 -10.99 -14.13
CA ASN A 90 6.95 -10.96 -13.16
C ASN A 90 6.94 -12.12 -12.16
N ALA A 91 5.92 -12.97 -12.17
CA ALA A 91 5.78 -14.03 -11.17
C ALA A 91 7.01 -14.96 -11.12
N HIS A 92 7.60 -15.26 -12.27
CA HIS A 92 8.80 -16.09 -12.40
C HIS A 92 10.09 -15.41 -11.91
N GLU A 93 10.07 -14.10 -11.68
CA GLU A 93 11.20 -13.30 -11.21
C GLU A 93 11.16 -13.01 -9.69
N MET A 94 10.13 -13.46 -8.96
CA MET A 94 9.97 -13.08 -7.55
C MET A 94 11.11 -13.57 -6.66
N GLU A 95 11.67 -14.74 -6.94
CA GLU A 95 12.85 -15.24 -6.23
C GLU A 95 14.09 -14.41 -6.56
N ALA A 96 14.32 -14.10 -7.83
CA ALA A 96 15.43 -13.24 -8.27
C ALA A 96 15.32 -11.83 -7.65
N LEU A 97 14.11 -11.26 -7.61
CA LEU A 97 13.85 -9.98 -6.95
C LEU A 97 14.13 -10.04 -5.45
N ALA A 98 13.73 -11.10 -4.77
CA ALA A 98 13.99 -11.26 -3.34
C ALA A 98 15.51 -11.35 -3.05
N ARG A 99 16.26 -12.10 -3.85
CA ARG A 99 17.74 -12.17 -3.77
C ARG A 99 18.38 -10.81 -4.06
N LEU A 100 17.95 -10.12 -5.09
CA LEU A 100 18.42 -8.76 -5.40
C LEU A 100 18.20 -7.82 -4.19
N CYS A 101 17.02 -7.84 -3.59
CA CYS A 101 16.69 -7.01 -2.44
C CYS A 101 17.57 -7.35 -1.22
N ARG A 102 17.76 -8.63 -0.93
CA ARG A 102 18.53 -9.12 0.22
C ARG A 102 20.04 -9.00 0.02
N ASP A 103 20.55 -9.63 -1.05
CA ASP A 103 21.98 -9.91 -1.19
C ASP A 103 22.75 -8.77 -1.84
N GLU A 104 22.11 -8.03 -2.75
CA GLU A 104 22.78 -6.99 -3.50
C GLU A 104 22.49 -5.58 -3.01
N ILE A 105 21.26 -5.32 -2.55
CA ILE A 105 20.85 -3.99 -2.09
C ILE A 105 20.97 -3.87 -0.58
N GLY A 106 20.63 -4.93 0.18
CA GLY A 106 20.63 -4.93 1.64
C GLY A 106 19.35 -4.29 2.21
N LEU A 107 18.20 -4.55 1.60
CA LEU A 107 16.91 -4.09 2.12
C LEU A 107 16.48 -4.91 3.35
N ASP A 108 15.59 -4.36 4.14
CA ASP A 108 15.06 -5.03 5.33
C ASP A 108 13.88 -5.95 4.98
N TYR A 109 13.14 -5.68 3.90
CA TYR A 109 12.02 -6.53 3.48
C TYR A 109 11.65 -6.37 2.00
N LEU A 110 10.96 -7.40 1.49
CA LEU A 110 10.22 -7.36 0.23
C LEU A 110 8.77 -7.78 0.49
N VAL A 111 7.80 -6.90 0.21
CA VAL A 111 6.37 -7.25 0.23
C VAL A 111 5.92 -7.63 -1.18
N ILE A 112 5.37 -8.83 -1.34
CA ILE A 112 4.72 -9.28 -2.57
C ILE A 112 3.22 -9.36 -2.32
N LYS A 113 2.44 -8.66 -3.13
CA LYS A 113 0.98 -8.60 -2.98
C LYS A 113 0.26 -8.74 -4.32
N PRO A 114 -0.99 -9.26 -4.33
CA PRO A 114 -1.79 -9.29 -5.54
C PRO A 114 -2.09 -7.89 -6.04
N TYR A 115 -2.30 -7.77 -7.35
CA TYR A 115 -2.85 -6.57 -7.95
C TYR A 115 -4.29 -6.36 -7.45
N SER A 116 -4.68 -5.12 -7.27
CA SER A 116 -6.04 -4.76 -6.90
C SER A 116 -6.56 -3.72 -7.90
N GLN A 117 -7.52 -4.13 -8.74
CA GLN A 117 -8.12 -3.25 -9.72
C GLN A 117 -8.74 -2.03 -9.03
N HIS A 118 -8.34 -0.84 -9.46
CA HIS A 118 -8.97 0.40 -9.03
C HIS A 118 -10.20 0.68 -9.92
N LEU A 119 -11.29 1.17 -9.33
CA LEU A 119 -12.55 1.39 -10.05
C LEU A 119 -12.39 2.37 -11.22
N PHE A 120 -11.55 3.38 -11.08
CA PHE A 120 -11.28 4.43 -12.07
C PHE A 120 -9.94 4.23 -12.81
N SER A 121 -9.43 3.00 -12.86
CA SER A 121 -8.23 2.71 -13.66
C SER A 121 -8.59 2.58 -15.13
N ASP A 122 -7.86 3.25 -16.01
CA ASP A 122 -8.04 3.15 -17.46
C ASP A 122 -7.68 1.76 -17.99
N THR A 123 -6.74 1.07 -17.35
CA THR A 123 -6.36 -0.29 -17.73
C THR A 123 -7.10 -1.34 -16.92
N ARG A 124 -7.52 -2.42 -17.58
CA ARG A 124 -8.18 -3.58 -16.97
C ARG A 124 -7.45 -4.90 -17.25
N ILE A 125 -6.25 -4.84 -17.83
CA ILE A 125 -5.47 -6.04 -18.25
C ILE A 125 -5.14 -6.99 -17.09
N TYR A 126 -5.14 -6.49 -15.84
CA TYR A 126 -4.84 -7.27 -14.64
C TYR A 126 -6.06 -7.56 -13.78
N GLN A 127 -7.27 -7.24 -14.26
CA GLN A 127 -8.50 -7.36 -13.49
C GLN A 127 -8.77 -8.81 -13.07
N ASP A 128 -8.51 -9.75 -13.97
CA ASP A 128 -8.92 -11.16 -13.86
C ASP A 128 -7.73 -12.13 -13.68
N ILE A 129 -6.66 -11.68 -12.99
CA ILE A 129 -5.53 -12.57 -12.70
C ILE A 129 -6.01 -13.72 -11.81
N ASP A 130 -5.80 -14.95 -12.27
CA ASP A 130 -5.99 -16.14 -11.45
C ASP A 130 -4.78 -16.37 -10.53
N TYR A 131 -4.94 -16.00 -9.27
CA TYR A 131 -3.90 -16.14 -8.25
C TYR A 131 -3.72 -17.58 -7.72
N THR A 132 -4.57 -18.53 -8.10
CA THR A 132 -4.40 -19.94 -7.71
C THR A 132 -3.09 -20.51 -8.25
N ASN A 133 -2.66 -20.05 -9.42
CA ASN A 133 -1.40 -20.44 -10.05
C ASN A 133 -0.13 -20.03 -9.29
N TYR A 134 -0.26 -19.14 -8.30
CA TYR A 134 0.88 -18.55 -7.59
C TYR A 134 0.95 -18.95 -6.11
N LEU A 135 0.08 -19.86 -5.65
CA LEU A 135 0.05 -20.29 -4.25
C LEU A 135 1.37 -20.90 -3.77
N GLY A 136 2.06 -21.64 -4.66
CA GLY A 136 3.35 -22.26 -4.35
C GLY A 136 4.53 -21.29 -4.16
N LEU A 137 4.38 -20.01 -4.57
CA LEU A 137 5.45 -19.02 -4.42
C LEU A 137 5.78 -18.73 -2.94
N GLU A 138 4.82 -18.85 -2.03
CA GLU A 138 5.08 -18.64 -0.60
C GLU A 138 6.12 -19.62 -0.07
N GLU A 139 6.01 -20.89 -0.44
CA GLU A 139 6.96 -21.93 -0.01
C GLU A 139 8.33 -21.74 -0.65
N ALA A 140 8.37 -21.39 -1.93
CA ALA A 140 9.61 -21.11 -2.64
C ALA A 140 10.37 -19.89 -2.07
N LEU A 141 9.65 -18.89 -1.59
CA LEU A 141 10.24 -17.65 -1.07
C LEU A 141 10.61 -17.74 0.43
N ARG A 142 9.99 -18.64 1.19
CA ARG A 142 10.23 -18.79 2.64
C ARG A 142 11.70 -18.97 3.01
N PRO A 143 12.52 -19.78 2.30
CA PRO A 143 13.95 -19.95 2.61
C PRO A 143 14.79 -18.69 2.42
N LEU A 144 14.26 -17.64 1.77
CA LEU A 144 14.97 -16.38 1.56
C LEU A 144 14.89 -15.45 2.76
N ASN A 145 14.05 -15.73 3.76
CA ASN A 145 14.01 -14.99 5.02
C ASN A 145 15.30 -15.21 5.82
N THR A 146 15.79 -14.15 6.44
CA THR A 146 16.91 -14.17 7.37
C THR A 146 16.57 -13.37 8.62
N ALA A 147 17.51 -13.21 9.56
CA ALA A 147 17.30 -12.33 10.71
C ALA A 147 17.09 -10.86 10.30
N ASP A 148 17.73 -10.43 9.21
CA ASP A 148 17.77 -9.03 8.78
C ASP A 148 16.92 -8.75 7.53
N PHE A 149 16.33 -9.77 6.91
CA PHE A 149 15.51 -9.61 5.70
C PHE A 149 14.28 -10.51 5.71
N ASN A 150 13.12 -9.92 5.42
CA ASN A 150 11.87 -10.66 5.35
C ASN A 150 11.16 -10.53 4.00
N VAL A 151 10.77 -11.66 3.41
CA VAL A 151 9.81 -11.71 2.30
C VAL A 151 8.40 -11.85 2.88
N VAL A 152 7.60 -10.80 2.75
CA VAL A 152 6.20 -10.77 3.17
C VAL A 152 5.31 -11.10 1.98
N PHE A 153 5.01 -12.38 1.81
CA PHE A 153 4.06 -12.82 0.80
C PHE A 153 2.64 -12.71 1.34
N ARG A 154 1.82 -11.82 0.76
CA ARG A 154 0.48 -11.52 1.30
C ARG A 154 -0.55 -12.58 0.92
N MET A 155 -0.34 -13.82 1.40
CA MET A 155 -1.20 -14.97 1.14
C MET A 155 -2.66 -14.74 1.55
N ASN A 156 -2.92 -14.17 2.71
CA ASN A 156 -4.30 -13.88 3.16
C ASN A 156 -5.02 -12.94 2.18
N THR A 157 -4.31 -11.98 1.60
CA THR A 157 -4.86 -11.09 0.58
C THR A 157 -5.15 -11.85 -0.71
N ILE A 158 -4.28 -12.78 -1.10
CA ILE A 158 -4.47 -13.67 -2.27
C ILE A 158 -5.68 -14.58 -2.04
N LYS A 159 -5.78 -15.23 -0.88
CA LYS A 159 -6.92 -16.08 -0.52
C LYS A 159 -8.25 -15.32 -0.58
N LYS A 160 -8.28 -14.04 -0.15
CA LYS A 160 -9.46 -13.18 -0.27
C LYS A 160 -9.84 -12.85 -1.73
N HIS A 161 -8.87 -12.81 -2.65
CA HIS A 161 -9.14 -12.70 -4.08
C HIS A 161 -9.81 -13.94 -4.64
N ILE A 162 -9.38 -15.11 -4.18
CA ILE A 162 -9.90 -16.42 -4.62
C ILE A 162 -11.26 -16.69 -3.99
N GLN A 163 -11.41 -16.41 -2.69
CA GLN A 163 -12.64 -16.64 -1.92
C GLN A 163 -13.55 -15.41 -1.97
N ALA A 164 -14.52 -15.42 -2.87
CA ALA A 164 -15.48 -14.32 -3.04
C ALA A 164 -16.57 -14.23 -1.92
N SER A 165 -16.63 -15.19 -0.98
CA SER A 165 -17.69 -15.32 0.02
C SER A 165 -17.32 -14.75 1.39
N GLY A 166 -18.30 -14.22 2.11
CA GLY A 166 -18.18 -13.85 3.52
C GLY A 166 -17.73 -12.40 3.78
N ARG A 167 -18.17 -11.46 2.96
CA ARG A 167 -17.99 -10.02 3.25
C ARG A 167 -19.12 -9.50 4.13
N TYR A 168 -18.81 -8.50 4.93
CA TYR A 168 -19.80 -7.66 5.62
C TYR A 168 -20.74 -6.99 4.61
N GLY A 169 -22.00 -6.77 4.99
CA GLY A 169 -23.00 -6.19 4.09
C GLY A 169 -22.89 -4.67 3.88
N LYS A 170 -22.15 -3.95 4.75
CA LYS A 170 -21.98 -2.49 4.69
C LYS A 170 -20.61 -2.04 5.13
N CYS A 171 -20.11 -0.94 4.56
CA CYS A 171 -18.89 -0.30 5.02
C CYS A 171 -19.19 0.54 6.28
N ASN A 172 -18.58 0.18 7.39
CA ASN A 172 -18.67 0.90 8.66
C ASN A 172 -17.44 1.76 8.95
N ALA A 173 -16.36 1.59 8.19
CA ALA A 173 -15.06 2.19 8.50
C ALA A 173 -14.80 3.51 7.78
N THR A 174 -15.12 3.60 6.49
CA THR A 174 -14.66 4.70 5.62
C THR A 174 -15.00 6.09 6.13
N PRO A 175 -16.24 6.47 6.42
CA PRO A 175 -16.54 7.85 6.84
C PRO A 175 -16.11 8.18 8.27
N MET A 176 -15.65 7.19 9.03
CA MET A 176 -15.30 7.35 10.45
C MET A 176 -13.81 7.40 10.71
N PHE A 177 -13.02 6.60 9.99
CA PHE A 177 -11.62 6.33 10.35
C PHE A 177 -10.62 6.72 9.27
N TRP A 178 -11.08 7.30 8.15
CA TRP A 178 -10.20 7.48 7.02
C TRP A 178 -10.43 8.79 6.28
N ALA A 179 -9.33 9.46 5.95
CA ALA A 179 -9.30 10.59 5.04
C ALA A 179 -8.11 10.47 4.09
N TYR A 180 -8.32 10.88 2.84
CA TYR A 180 -7.29 11.06 1.83
C TYR A 180 -7.23 12.52 1.45
N VAL A 181 -6.06 13.13 1.58
CA VAL A 181 -5.81 14.47 1.07
C VAL A 181 -5.08 14.32 -0.26
N MET A 182 -5.70 14.79 -1.33
CA MET A 182 -5.17 14.73 -2.69
C MET A 182 -4.19 15.88 -2.93
N ALA A 183 -3.40 15.77 -4.00
CA ALA A 183 -2.39 16.77 -4.34
C ALA A 183 -2.96 18.19 -4.60
N ASN A 184 -4.21 18.29 -5.03
CA ASN A 184 -4.95 19.53 -5.20
C ASN A 184 -5.60 20.05 -3.91
N GLY A 185 -5.44 19.36 -2.79
CA GLY A 185 -6.02 19.71 -1.50
C GLY A 185 -7.39 19.10 -1.20
N ASP A 186 -8.02 18.41 -2.15
CA ASP A 186 -9.31 17.76 -1.92
C ASP A 186 -9.20 16.63 -0.89
N VAL A 187 -10.18 16.53 -0.01
CA VAL A 187 -10.27 15.54 1.05
C VAL A 187 -11.34 14.51 0.71
N TYR A 188 -10.93 13.25 0.54
CA TYR A 188 -11.82 12.14 0.23
C TYR A 188 -11.92 11.13 1.38
N GLY A 189 -13.10 10.56 1.57
CA GLY A 189 -13.35 9.53 2.60
C GLY A 189 -13.00 8.12 2.18
N CYS A 190 -12.70 7.84 0.90
CA CYS A 190 -12.44 6.49 0.43
C CYS A 190 -11.43 6.44 -0.71
N SER A 191 -10.43 5.57 -0.60
CA SER A 191 -9.42 5.38 -1.65
C SER A 191 -9.93 4.65 -2.90
N ALA A 192 -11.08 3.98 -2.81
CA ALA A 192 -11.69 3.33 -3.97
C ALA A 192 -12.50 4.31 -4.82
N TYR A 193 -12.99 5.37 -4.21
CA TYR A 193 -13.87 6.37 -4.80
C TYR A 193 -13.22 7.76 -4.83
N LEU A 194 -11.90 7.84 -5.07
CA LEU A 194 -11.24 9.11 -5.37
C LEU A 194 -11.84 9.69 -6.65
N LEU A 195 -12.03 11.01 -6.70
CA LEU A 195 -12.70 11.77 -7.77
C LEU A 195 -14.23 11.62 -7.83
N ASP A 196 -14.84 10.79 -6.99
CA ASP A 196 -16.29 10.74 -6.84
C ASP A 196 -16.75 11.78 -5.82
N GLN A 197 -17.59 12.72 -6.24
CA GLN A 197 -18.03 13.85 -5.41
C GLN A 197 -18.79 13.42 -4.16
N ARG A 198 -19.45 12.25 -4.17
CA ARG A 198 -20.12 11.70 -2.98
C ARG A 198 -19.18 11.38 -1.83
N PHE A 199 -17.88 11.25 -2.13
CA PHE A 199 -16.81 10.96 -1.17
C PHE A 199 -15.85 12.14 -0.98
N CYS A 200 -16.06 13.28 -1.65
CA CYS A 200 -15.32 14.50 -1.45
C CYS A 200 -15.95 15.30 -0.31
N TYR A 201 -15.14 15.60 0.71
CA TYR A 201 -15.60 16.27 1.93
C TYR A 201 -15.27 17.77 1.96
N GLY A 202 -14.42 18.25 1.06
CA GLY A 202 -13.97 19.63 0.95
C GLY A 202 -12.49 19.73 0.55
N ASN A 203 -11.92 20.92 0.63
CA ASN A 203 -10.54 21.22 0.22
C ASN A 203 -9.78 21.93 1.35
N ILE A 204 -8.60 21.41 1.70
CA ILE A 204 -7.77 21.99 2.78
C ILE A 204 -7.13 23.34 2.42
N GLY A 205 -7.14 23.74 1.15
CA GLY A 205 -6.75 25.09 0.72
C GLY A 205 -7.84 26.14 0.97
N GLU A 206 -9.09 25.72 1.19
CA GLU A 206 -10.26 26.58 1.37
C GLU A 206 -10.77 26.58 2.81
N GLN A 207 -10.66 25.42 3.49
CA GLN A 207 -11.20 25.20 4.83
C GLN A 207 -10.20 24.49 5.72
N THR A 208 -10.34 24.64 7.04
CA THR A 208 -9.55 23.85 7.99
C THR A 208 -10.01 22.39 7.98
N PHE A 209 -9.10 21.44 8.25
CA PHE A 209 -9.47 20.03 8.31
C PHE A 209 -10.59 19.72 9.34
N PRO A 210 -10.61 20.30 10.56
CA PRO A 210 -11.73 20.15 11.47
C PRO A 210 -13.07 20.61 10.87
N THR A 211 -13.11 21.74 10.15
CA THR A 211 -14.32 22.23 9.48
C THR A 211 -14.81 21.23 8.42
N ILE A 212 -13.91 20.69 7.61
CA ILE A 212 -14.23 19.64 6.61
C ILE A 212 -14.75 18.38 7.30
N TRP A 213 -14.07 17.96 8.37
CA TRP A 213 -14.38 16.70 9.05
C TRP A 213 -15.74 16.74 9.75
N GLU A 214 -16.14 17.87 10.30
CA GLU A 214 -17.46 18.07 10.93
C GLU A 214 -18.52 18.60 9.95
N GLY A 215 -18.13 18.80 8.69
CA GLY A 215 -18.95 19.41 7.64
C GLY A 215 -20.12 18.54 7.15
N PRO A 216 -21.05 19.17 6.43
CA PRO A 216 -22.23 18.52 5.90
C PRO A 216 -21.89 17.50 4.80
N GLU A 217 -20.85 17.74 4.01
CA GLU A 217 -20.42 16.84 2.92
C GLU A 217 -20.00 15.47 3.46
N ARG A 218 -19.20 15.44 4.54
CA ARG A 218 -18.84 14.17 5.20
C ARG A 218 -20.05 13.47 5.79
N LYS A 219 -20.97 14.21 6.39
CA LYS A 219 -22.24 13.67 6.93
C LYS A 219 -23.10 13.07 5.82
N ALA A 220 -23.20 13.75 4.67
CA ALA A 220 -23.90 13.23 3.49
C ALA A 220 -23.21 11.95 2.95
N GLY A 221 -21.87 11.94 2.84
CA GLY A 221 -21.09 10.76 2.48
C GLY A 221 -21.33 9.60 3.45
N PHE A 222 -21.39 9.85 4.75
CA PHE A 222 -21.72 8.85 5.75
C PHE A 222 -23.13 8.24 5.53
N HIS A 223 -24.13 9.07 5.25
CA HIS A 223 -25.47 8.59 4.92
C HIS A 223 -25.50 7.74 3.66
N PHE A 224 -24.81 8.19 2.60
CA PHE A 224 -24.69 7.45 1.36
C PHE A 224 -24.07 6.07 1.58
N VAL A 225 -22.92 6.01 2.26
CA VAL A 225 -22.21 4.74 2.53
C VAL A 225 -23.05 3.77 3.35
N ARG A 226 -23.80 4.25 4.31
CA ARG A 226 -24.65 3.39 5.16
C ARG A 226 -25.94 2.92 4.49
N LYS A 227 -26.53 3.71 3.63
CA LYS A 227 -27.87 3.47 3.09
C LYS A 227 -27.89 2.98 1.65
N GLN A 228 -26.94 3.41 0.83
CA GLN A 228 -27.01 3.25 -0.63
C GLN A 228 -25.83 2.48 -1.22
N LEU A 229 -24.62 2.58 -0.64
CA LEU A 229 -23.44 1.91 -1.19
C LEU A 229 -23.58 0.38 -1.09
N SER A 230 -23.54 -0.29 -2.25
CA SER A 230 -23.36 -1.75 -2.31
C SER A 230 -21.90 -2.12 -2.11
N ILE A 231 -21.64 -3.06 -1.19
CA ILE A 231 -20.29 -3.60 -0.97
C ILE A 231 -19.81 -4.44 -2.17
N ASP A 232 -20.73 -5.00 -2.94
CA ASP A 232 -20.37 -5.80 -4.13
C ASP A 232 -19.75 -4.95 -5.24
N GLU A 233 -20.03 -3.64 -5.26
CA GLU A 233 -19.41 -2.69 -6.17
C GLU A 233 -18.01 -2.25 -5.71
N CYS A 234 -17.66 -2.50 -4.45
CA CYS A 234 -16.35 -2.13 -3.92
C CYS A 234 -15.26 -3.07 -4.40
N ARG A 235 -14.06 -2.49 -4.61
CA ARG A 235 -12.88 -3.30 -4.93
C ARG A 235 -12.61 -4.35 -3.84
N LYS A 236 -12.16 -5.51 -4.28
CA LYS A 236 -11.57 -6.51 -3.38
C LYS A 236 -10.29 -5.93 -2.74
N ASN A 237 -9.91 -6.37 -1.54
CA ASN A 237 -8.71 -5.91 -0.83
C ASN A 237 -8.65 -4.41 -0.52
N CYS A 238 -9.75 -3.85 -0.08
CA CYS A 238 -9.78 -2.53 0.52
C CYS A 238 -8.91 -2.49 1.79
N ARG A 239 -8.23 -1.37 2.05
CA ARG A 239 -7.47 -1.19 3.30
C ARG A 239 -8.33 -1.27 4.55
N MET A 240 -9.61 -0.89 4.42
CA MET A 240 -10.59 -0.95 5.51
C MET A 240 -11.30 -2.31 5.62
N ASP A 241 -10.89 -3.32 4.85
CA ASP A 241 -11.55 -4.63 4.87
C ASP A 241 -11.46 -5.29 6.24
N GLU A 242 -10.28 -5.32 6.86
CA GLU A 242 -10.11 -5.90 8.21
C GLU A 242 -10.87 -5.10 9.27
N VAL A 243 -10.84 -3.78 9.19
CA VAL A 243 -11.60 -2.91 10.09
C VAL A 243 -13.10 -3.16 9.96
N ASN A 244 -13.60 -3.29 8.72
CA ASN A 244 -15.01 -3.58 8.48
C ASN A 244 -15.42 -4.98 8.96
N ARG A 245 -14.55 -5.99 8.80
CA ARG A 245 -14.78 -7.35 9.34
C ARG A 245 -14.89 -7.30 10.86
N TYR A 246 -13.92 -6.70 11.51
CA TYR A 246 -13.94 -6.55 12.97
C TYR A 246 -15.19 -5.81 13.47
N LEU A 247 -15.55 -4.69 12.84
CA LEU A 247 -16.76 -3.94 13.20
C LEU A 247 -18.06 -4.73 12.92
N TYR A 248 -18.05 -5.55 11.88
CA TYR A 248 -19.16 -6.46 11.59
C TYR A 248 -19.28 -7.54 12.67
N ASP A 249 -18.19 -8.20 13.01
CA ASP A 249 -18.14 -9.24 14.04
C ASP A 249 -18.59 -8.70 15.39
N LEU A 250 -18.15 -7.50 15.76
CA LEU A 250 -18.62 -6.80 16.97
C LEU A 250 -20.13 -6.55 16.95
N LYS A 251 -20.62 -6.05 15.82
CA LYS A 251 -22.05 -5.70 15.67
C LYS A 251 -22.96 -6.92 15.71
N GLU A 252 -22.52 -8.02 15.11
CA GLU A 252 -23.29 -9.27 15.05
C GLU A 252 -23.08 -10.17 16.30
N GLY A 253 -22.28 -9.71 17.29
CA GLY A 253 -22.03 -10.45 18.51
C GLY A 253 -21.17 -11.70 18.32
N LEU A 254 -20.34 -11.70 17.28
CA LEU A 254 -19.44 -12.83 16.97
C LEU A 254 -18.09 -12.78 17.71
N VAL A 255 -17.85 -11.72 18.47
CA VAL A 255 -16.67 -11.55 19.32
C VAL A 255 -17.09 -11.73 20.77
N ASP A 256 -16.54 -12.75 21.41
CA ASP A 256 -16.80 -13.00 22.82
C ASP A 256 -16.11 -11.95 23.70
N HIS A 257 -16.79 -11.62 24.81
CA HIS A 257 -16.22 -10.80 25.89
C HIS A 257 -15.69 -9.42 25.47
N VAL A 258 -16.33 -8.75 24.51
CA VAL A 258 -15.91 -7.42 24.01
C VAL A 258 -15.78 -6.34 25.11
N ASN A 259 -16.37 -6.54 26.27
CA ASN A 259 -16.29 -5.64 27.43
C ASN A 259 -15.10 -5.92 28.34
N PHE A 260 -14.33 -6.97 28.06
CA PHE A 260 -13.13 -7.35 28.80
C PHE A 260 -11.92 -7.25 27.88
N ILE A 261 -11.23 -6.14 27.96
CA ILE A 261 -9.96 -5.90 27.25
C ILE A 261 -8.82 -6.14 28.23
#